data_f82b94a0b3b55948676f63548727700a
#
_entry.id   f82b94a0b3b55948676f63548727700a
#
_cell.length_a   1.000
_cell.length_b   1.000
_cell.length_c   1.000
_cell.angle_alpha   90.00
_cell.angle_beta   90.00
_cell.angle_gamma   90.00
#
_symmetry.space_group_name_H-M   'P 1'
#
loop_
_entity.id
_entity.type
_entity.pdbx_description
1 polymer ?
#
loop_
_entity_poly.entity_id
_entity_poly.type
_entity_poly.pdbx_seq_one_letter_code
_entity_poly.pdbx_strand_id
1 'polypeptide(L)'
;MSAAPHILTFTGNLLAERTQEFAAWAPARTQRAERESFQVGGKGINVSKMLNRLGAPNTALCFAGGAAGAECETWLRARNFGFRAFPNGAATRTGLVVRGGGYAETTFLGRDVPPDLAALRACAEFLLAQPSGTVLAVCGSLPGWESPDFDVLREVFHRWPERGSLVVDTYGAPLAWFANEAAALIRINRAEFETLVPPDDLKLSTRELLLKLRDRFRALRWAVTDGGAPVWFMGDHNAPEFFAAPRIREVSPTGSGDVMLACLLHARFDRWLSWRDALALSNPYSTANAAHPGNPEFPEPVTKSAEASTPTF
;
A
#
# COMPACT_ATOMS: atom_id res chain seq x y z
N MET A 1 2.23 24.25 17.15
CA MET A 1 1.91 22.89 16.67
C MET A 1 3.18 22.30 16.08
N SER A 2 3.56 21.07 16.41
CA SER A 2 4.68 20.38 15.77
C SER A 2 4.39 20.23 14.27
N ALA A 3 5.41 20.37 13.40
CA ALA A 3 5.25 20.10 11.97
C ALA A 3 4.81 18.63 11.76
N ALA A 4 4.00 18.40 10.74
CA ALA A 4 3.60 17.03 10.39
C ALA A 4 4.84 16.18 10.07
N PRO A 5 4.91 14.92 10.53
CA PRO A 5 6.05 14.05 10.23
C PRO A 5 6.11 13.73 8.75
N HIS A 6 7.32 13.65 8.20
CA HIS A 6 7.51 13.25 6.81
C HIS A 6 7.15 11.78 6.60
N ILE A 7 6.46 11.47 5.50
CA ILE A 7 6.03 10.11 5.16
C ILE A 7 6.94 9.54 4.06
N LEU A 8 7.56 8.41 4.34
CA LEU A 8 8.29 7.60 3.37
C LEU A 8 7.42 6.42 2.96
N THR A 9 7.19 6.22 1.66
CA THR A 9 6.52 5.02 1.14
C THR A 9 7.54 4.12 0.47
N PHE A 10 7.74 2.92 1.00
CA PHE A 10 8.73 1.98 0.50
C PHE A 10 8.09 0.98 -0.48
N THR A 11 8.62 0.90 -1.70
CA THR A 11 8.23 -0.03 -2.75
C THR A 11 9.38 -0.99 -3.02
N GLY A 12 9.29 -2.23 -2.50
CA GLY A 12 10.33 -3.24 -2.72
C GLY A 12 10.36 -3.82 -4.14
N ASN A 13 9.30 -3.64 -4.91
CA ASN A 13 9.11 -4.27 -6.23
C ASN A 13 8.48 -3.27 -7.22
N LEU A 14 9.28 -2.35 -7.72
CA LEU A 14 8.87 -1.32 -8.68
C LEU A 14 8.33 -1.97 -9.97
N LEU A 15 7.37 -1.32 -10.61
CA LEU A 15 6.71 -1.81 -11.82
C LEU A 15 6.66 -0.71 -12.90
N ALA A 16 7.25 -0.99 -14.05
CA ALA A 16 7.01 -0.23 -15.28
C ALA A 16 5.74 -0.80 -15.95
N GLU A 17 4.61 -0.13 -15.81
CA GLU A 17 3.30 -0.65 -16.19
C GLU A 17 2.76 0.04 -17.44
N ARG A 18 2.35 -0.76 -18.42
CA ARG A 18 1.62 -0.29 -19.60
C ARG A 18 0.17 -0.76 -19.51
N THR A 19 -0.76 0.13 -19.80
CA THR A 19 -2.17 -0.21 -19.97
C THR A 19 -2.52 -0.14 -21.45
N GLN A 20 -3.08 -1.21 -21.99
CA GLN A 20 -3.58 -1.27 -23.37
C GLN A 20 -5.10 -1.45 -23.36
N GLU A 21 -5.81 -0.59 -24.09
CA GLU A 21 -7.26 -0.60 -24.20
C GLU A 21 -7.67 -1.08 -25.59
N PHE A 22 -8.60 -2.03 -25.63
CA PHE A 22 -9.11 -2.66 -26.86
C PHE A 22 -10.63 -2.52 -26.93
N ALA A 23 -11.19 -2.26 -28.12
CA ALA A 23 -12.64 -2.38 -28.33
C ALA A 23 -13.11 -3.82 -28.09
N ALA A 24 -12.32 -4.79 -28.57
CA ALA A 24 -12.51 -6.21 -28.30
C ALA A 24 -11.16 -6.92 -28.34
N TRP A 25 -10.96 -7.90 -27.47
CA TRP A 25 -9.78 -8.77 -27.53
C TRP A 25 -10.14 -10.23 -27.26
N ALA A 26 -9.35 -11.14 -27.78
CA ALA A 26 -9.50 -12.57 -27.55
C ALA A 26 -8.13 -13.25 -27.57
N PRO A 27 -7.94 -14.33 -26.78
CA PRO A 27 -6.71 -15.13 -26.82
C PRO A 27 -6.41 -15.66 -28.23
N ALA A 28 -5.13 -16.00 -28.46
CA ALA A 28 -4.65 -16.63 -29.69
C ALA A 28 -4.85 -15.82 -30.99
N ARG A 29 -4.95 -14.49 -30.91
CA ARG A 29 -5.06 -13.61 -32.06
C ARG A 29 -4.11 -12.40 -31.94
N THR A 30 -3.59 -11.93 -33.08
CA THR A 30 -2.90 -10.63 -33.13
C THR A 30 -3.94 -9.52 -33.10
N GLN A 31 -3.77 -8.59 -32.15
CA GLN A 31 -4.70 -7.47 -31.95
C GLN A 31 -3.92 -6.17 -31.78
N ARG A 32 -4.55 -5.06 -32.09
CA ARG A 32 -4.00 -3.72 -31.89
C ARG A 32 -4.82 -2.98 -30.86
N ALA A 33 -4.13 -2.40 -29.86
CA ALA A 33 -4.76 -1.52 -28.89
C ALA A 33 -5.21 -0.23 -29.56
N GLU A 34 -6.35 0.31 -29.13
CA GLU A 34 -6.84 1.63 -29.51
C GLU A 34 -6.12 2.73 -28.75
N ARG A 35 -5.78 2.45 -27.51
CA ARG A 35 -5.02 3.36 -26.64
C ARG A 35 -3.97 2.60 -25.83
N GLU A 36 -2.87 3.29 -25.58
CA GLU A 36 -1.82 2.84 -24.69
C GLU A 36 -1.43 3.97 -23.75
N SER A 37 -1.20 3.63 -22.49
CA SER A 37 -0.66 4.54 -21.50
C SER A 37 0.43 3.87 -20.68
N PHE A 38 1.33 4.67 -20.12
CA PHE A 38 2.40 4.24 -19.24
C PHE A 38 2.23 4.88 -17.86
N GLN A 39 2.42 4.08 -16.83
CA GLN A 39 2.50 4.55 -15.46
C GLN A 39 3.53 3.76 -14.65
N VAL A 40 3.99 4.35 -13.56
CA VAL A 40 4.79 3.65 -12.58
C VAL A 40 3.87 3.02 -11.55
N GLY A 41 4.02 1.73 -11.34
CA GLY A 41 3.26 0.92 -10.39
C GLY A 41 4.12 0.43 -9.22
N GLY A 42 3.47 -0.33 -8.35
CA GLY A 42 3.99 -0.81 -7.08
C GLY A 42 3.23 -0.18 -5.92
N LYS A 43 2.91 -0.97 -4.88
CA LYS A 43 2.00 -0.50 -3.81
C LYS A 43 2.46 0.81 -3.17
N GLY A 44 3.74 0.97 -2.81
CA GLY A 44 4.24 2.22 -2.21
C GLY A 44 4.16 3.42 -3.16
N ILE A 45 4.39 3.22 -4.46
CA ILE A 45 4.17 4.25 -5.48
C ILE A 45 2.69 4.66 -5.54
N ASN A 46 1.78 3.69 -5.50
CA ASN A 46 0.34 3.96 -5.51
C ASN A 46 -0.09 4.73 -4.25
N VAL A 47 0.46 4.39 -3.10
CA VAL A 47 0.27 5.15 -1.85
C VAL A 47 0.76 6.60 -2.04
N SER A 48 1.97 6.80 -2.59
CA SER A 48 2.49 8.15 -2.91
C SER A 48 1.62 8.92 -3.89
N LYS A 49 1.06 8.28 -4.93
CA LYS A 49 0.12 8.93 -5.86
C LYS A 49 -1.05 9.54 -5.10
N MET A 50 -1.65 8.77 -4.20
CA MET A 50 -2.79 9.24 -3.42
C MET A 50 -2.39 10.29 -2.38
N LEU A 51 -1.24 10.15 -1.69
CA LEU A 51 -0.70 11.17 -0.79
C LEU A 51 -0.47 12.51 -1.51
N ASN A 52 0.11 12.48 -2.72
CA ASN A 52 0.27 13.67 -3.54
C ASN A 52 -1.08 14.32 -3.90
N ARG A 53 -2.08 13.52 -4.24
CA ARG A 53 -3.44 14.00 -4.50
C ARG A 53 -4.05 14.67 -3.26
N LEU A 54 -3.76 14.18 -2.07
CA LEU A 54 -4.21 14.76 -0.80
C LEU A 54 -3.36 15.96 -0.34
N GLY A 55 -2.30 16.31 -1.09
CA GLY A 55 -1.37 17.37 -0.71
C GLY A 55 -0.46 17.02 0.47
N ALA A 56 -0.35 15.76 0.85
CA ALA A 56 0.47 15.30 1.97
C ALA A 56 1.94 15.16 1.56
N PRO A 57 2.90 15.83 2.25
CA PRO A 57 4.32 15.71 1.95
C PRO A 57 4.82 14.28 2.15
N ASN A 58 5.38 13.70 1.07
CA ASN A 58 5.89 12.34 1.12
C ASN A 58 7.08 12.15 0.16
N THR A 59 7.83 11.06 0.36
CA THR A 59 8.89 10.61 -0.55
C THR A 59 8.71 9.12 -0.85
N ALA A 60 8.58 8.78 -2.13
CA ALA A 60 8.53 7.40 -2.58
C ALA A 60 9.94 6.79 -2.68
N LEU A 61 10.17 5.66 -2.03
CA LEU A 61 11.40 4.90 -2.09
C LEU A 61 11.22 3.68 -2.98
N CYS A 62 12.15 3.44 -3.92
CA CYS A 62 12.07 2.29 -4.80
C CYS A 62 13.45 1.86 -5.31
N PHE A 63 13.53 0.63 -5.83
CA PHE A 63 14.69 0.11 -6.51
C PHE A 63 14.47 0.16 -8.02
N ALA A 64 15.35 0.85 -8.76
CA ALA A 64 15.19 1.05 -10.19
C ALA A 64 16.44 0.58 -10.94
N GLY A 65 16.24 -0.20 -12.01
CA GLY A 65 17.34 -0.72 -12.82
C GLY A 65 16.97 -0.87 -14.30
N GLY A 66 17.99 -0.79 -15.15
CA GLY A 66 17.85 -0.91 -16.60
C GLY A 66 17.00 0.19 -17.24
N ALA A 67 16.64 -0.01 -18.52
CA ALA A 67 15.85 0.96 -19.28
C ALA A 67 14.45 1.19 -18.66
N ALA A 68 13.79 0.14 -18.17
CA ALA A 68 12.48 0.24 -17.53
C ALA A 68 12.53 1.06 -16.22
N GLY A 69 13.59 0.92 -15.43
CA GLY A 69 13.82 1.76 -14.25
C GLY A 69 14.03 3.22 -14.60
N ALA A 70 14.84 3.52 -15.64
CA ALA A 70 15.05 4.88 -16.13
C ALA A 70 13.75 5.52 -16.65
N GLU A 71 12.89 4.75 -17.33
CA GLU A 71 11.55 5.20 -17.76
C GLU A 71 10.68 5.53 -16.56
N CYS A 72 10.67 4.68 -15.51
CA CYS A 72 9.97 4.95 -14.25
C CYS A 72 10.43 6.26 -13.59
N GLU A 73 11.75 6.46 -13.46
CA GLU A 73 12.28 7.69 -12.87
C GLU A 73 11.90 8.94 -13.69
N THR A 74 11.93 8.84 -15.02
CA THR A 74 11.52 9.92 -15.91
C THR A 74 10.06 10.28 -15.71
N TRP A 75 9.19 9.27 -15.58
CA TRP A 75 7.77 9.45 -15.31
C TRP A 75 7.51 10.12 -13.96
N LEU A 76 8.22 9.69 -12.90
CA LEU A 76 8.12 10.28 -11.56
C LEU A 76 8.57 11.75 -11.55
N ARG A 77 9.70 12.07 -12.19
CA ARG A 77 10.19 13.46 -12.34
C ARG A 77 9.19 14.35 -13.08
N ALA A 78 8.67 13.86 -14.20
CA ALA A 78 7.71 14.61 -15.02
C ALA A 78 6.40 14.96 -14.29
N ARG A 79 6.10 14.24 -13.21
CA ARG A 79 4.91 14.45 -12.36
C ARG A 79 5.22 15.07 -11.01
N ASN A 80 6.44 15.59 -10.83
CA ASN A 80 6.90 16.26 -9.60
C ASN A 80 6.75 15.39 -8.33
N PHE A 81 6.96 14.06 -8.46
CA PHE A 81 7.02 13.21 -7.27
C PHE A 81 8.27 13.51 -6.45
N GLY A 82 8.11 13.63 -5.13
CA GLY A 82 9.22 13.40 -4.21
C GLY A 82 9.57 11.92 -4.23
N PHE A 83 10.76 11.56 -4.72
CA PHE A 83 11.17 10.15 -4.74
C PHE A 83 12.68 9.97 -4.56
N ARG A 84 13.06 8.80 -4.11
CA ARG A 84 14.44 8.32 -4.07
C ARG A 84 14.48 6.93 -4.71
N ALA A 85 15.08 6.82 -5.89
CA ALA A 85 15.39 5.54 -6.50
C ALA A 85 16.79 5.11 -6.10
N PHE A 86 16.92 3.84 -5.69
CA PHE A 86 18.21 3.19 -5.42
C PHE A 86 18.58 2.36 -6.66
N PRO A 87 19.73 2.64 -7.30
CA PRO A 87 20.14 1.91 -8.49
C PRO A 87 20.24 0.40 -8.21
N ASN A 88 19.60 -0.41 -9.05
CA ASN A 88 19.62 -1.87 -8.97
C ASN A 88 20.26 -2.44 -10.24
N GLY A 89 21.16 -3.41 -10.10
CA GLY A 89 21.84 -4.05 -11.22
C GLY A 89 20.90 -4.82 -12.16
N ALA A 90 19.80 -5.37 -11.60
CA ALA A 90 18.76 -6.04 -12.39
C ALA A 90 17.74 -5.03 -12.91
N ALA A 91 17.22 -5.26 -14.13
CA ALA A 91 16.21 -4.40 -14.74
C ALA A 91 14.88 -4.44 -13.96
N THR A 92 14.28 -3.28 -13.77
CA THR A 92 12.92 -3.15 -13.20
C THR A 92 11.94 -4.01 -14.00
N ARG A 93 11.06 -4.72 -13.30
CA ARG A 93 10.02 -5.55 -13.94
C ARG A 93 9.02 -4.70 -14.71
N THR A 94 8.46 -5.29 -15.76
CA THR A 94 7.39 -4.67 -16.54
C THR A 94 6.06 -5.36 -16.28
N GLY A 95 4.96 -4.66 -16.54
CA GLY A 95 3.62 -5.20 -16.48
C GLY A 95 2.76 -4.67 -17.62
N LEU A 96 1.77 -5.45 -17.98
CA LEU A 96 0.76 -5.10 -18.97
C LEU A 96 -0.62 -5.28 -18.37
N VAL A 97 -1.39 -4.21 -18.39
CA VAL A 97 -2.82 -4.21 -18.05
C VAL A 97 -3.62 -4.16 -19.35
N VAL A 98 -4.50 -5.12 -19.54
CA VAL A 98 -5.38 -5.23 -20.71
C VAL A 98 -6.81 -4.89 -20.30
N ARG A 99 -7.42 -3.93 -20.99
CA ARG A 99 -8.80 -3.49 -20.75
C ARG A 99 -9.64 -3.55 -22.02
N GLY A 100 -10.93 -3.77 -21.87
CA GLY A 100 -11.90 -3.72 -22.96
C GLY A 100 -12.42 -5.09 -23.41
N GLY A 101 -13.24 -5.10 -24.46
CA GLY A 101 -13.82 -6.32 -25.01
C GLY A 101 -14.88 -6.99 -24.15
N GLY A 102 -15.44 -6.30 -23.13
CA GLY A 102 -16.42 -6.87 -22.23
C GLY A 102 -15.85 -7.82 -21.17
N TYR A 103 -14.54 -7.96 -21.08
CA TYR A 103 -13.84 -8.72 -20.04
C TYR A 103 -13.46 -7.83 -18.87
N ALA A 104 -13.32 -8.45 -17.69
CA ALA A 104 -12.67 -7.78 -16.55
C ALA A 104 -11.23 -7.43 -16.91
N GLU A 105 -10.71 -6.37 -16.26
CA GLU A 105 -9.31 -5.98 -16.37
C GLU A 105 -8.39 -7.20 -16.11
N THR A 106 -7.45 -7.44 -17.02
CA THR A 106 -6.47 -8.52 -16.89
C THR A 106 -5.07 -7.94 -16.82
N THR A 107 -4.33 -8.33 -15.79
CA THR A 107 -2.95 -7.87 -15.58
C THR A 107 -1.95 -9.00 -15.76
N PHE A 108 -0.94 -8.77 -16.56
CA PHE A 108 0.22 -9.65 -16.76
C PHE A 108 1.44 -8.98 -16.12
N LEU A 109 2.03 -9.64 -15.12
CA LEU A 109 3.22 -9.13 -14.45
C LEU A 109 4.46 -9.90 -14.89
N GLY A 110 5.54 -9.17 -15.16
CA GLY A 110 6.86 -9.74 -15.29
C GLY A 110 7.33 -10.38 -13.97
N ARG A 111 8.43 -11.13 -14.05
CA ARG A 111 9.03 -11.79 -12.87
C ARG A 111 9.42 -10.77 -11.82
N ASP A 112 9.29 -11.16 -10.56
CA ASP A 112 9.79 -10.36 -9.44
C ASP A 112 11.30 -10.19 -9.54
N VAL A 113 11.76 -8.97 -9.22
CA VAL A 113 13.18 -8.60 -9.32
C VAL A 113 13.68 -8.19 -7.95
N PRO A 114 14.47 -9.04 -7.28
CA PRO A 114 15.07 -8.67 -6.01
C PRO A 114 16.09 -7.54 -6.19
N PRO A 115 16.16 -6.60 -5.25
CA PRO A 115 17.25 -5.63 -5.20
C PRO A 115 18.57 -6.33 -4.84
N ASP A 116 19.66 -5.85 -5.42
CA ASP A 116 21.00 -6.31 -5.05
C ASP A 116 21.48 -5.71 -3.72
N LEU A 117 22.54 -6.29 -3.17
CA LEU A 117 23.07 -5.86 -1.87
C LEU A 117 23.52 -4.40 -1.84
N ALA A 118 24.02 -3.85 -2.96
CA ALA A 118 24.46 -2.46 -3.04
C ALA A 118 23.25 -1.52 -2.94
N ALA A 119 22.16 -1.83 -3.65
CA ALA A 119 20.92 -1.09 -3.58
C ALA A 119 20.27 -1.17 -2.18
N LEU A 120 20.27 -2.36 -1.56
CA LEU A 120 19.77 -2.56 -0.20
C LEU A 120 20.57 -1.74 0.83
N ARG A 121 21.90 -1.72 0.74
CA ARG A 121 22.76 -0.91 1.62
C ARG A 121 22.52 0.59 1.44
N ALA A 122 22.44 1.07 0.20
CA ALA A 122 22.17 2.48 -0.08
C ALA A 122 20.80 2.90 0.47
N CYS A 123 19.80 2.03 0.41
CA CYS A 123 18.50 2.26 1.01
C CYS A 123 18.57 2.28 2.54
N ALA A 124 19.26 1.32 3.16
CA ALA A 124 19.44 1.27 4.61
C ALA A 124 20.14 2.53 5.14
N GLU A 125 21.21 2.98 4.49
CA GLU A 125 21.93 4.21 4.84
C GLU A 125 21.00 5.45 4.72
N PHE A 126 20.22 5.53 3.66
CA PHE A 126 19.23 6.60 3.49
C PHE A 126 18.20 6.61 4.61
N LEU A 127 17.65 5.43 4.97
CA LEU A 127 16.67 5.32 6.04
C LEU A 127 17.28 5.68 7.41
N LEU A 128 18.48 5.25 7.71
CA LEU A 128 19.18 5.57 8.97
C LEU A 128 19.44 7.07 9.12
N ALA A 129 19.63 7.79 8.01
CA ALA A 129 19.85 9.24 8.01
C ALA A 129 18.56 10.07 8.19
N GLN A 130 17.37 9.44 8.18
CA GLN A 130 16.13 10.19 8.34
C GLN A 130 15.94 10.74 9.75
N PRO A 131 15.27 11.88 9.92
CA PRO A 131 14.95 12.43 11.23
C PRO A 131 14.08 11.50 12.07
N SER A 132 14.22 11.60 13.39
CA SER A 132 13.28 10.94 14.31
C SER A 132 11.86 11.48 14.11
N GLY A 133 10.86 10.62 14.29
CA GLY A 133 9.46 10.93 14.02
C GLY A 133 9.00 10.65 12.59
N THR A 134 9.93 10.35 11.66
CA THR A 134 9.55 9.98 10.28
C THR A 134 8.67 8.74 10.26
N VAL A 135 7.66 8.76 9.38
CA VAL A 135 6.77 7.61 9.14
C VAL A 135 7.31 6.79 7.98
N LEU A 136 7.50 5.50 8.17
CA LEU A 136 7.87 4.54 7.14
C LEU A 136 6.71 3.59 6.85
N ALA A 137 6.16 3.67 5.64
CA ALA A 137 5.16 2.75 5.14
C ALA A 137 5.81 1.73 4.20
N VAL A 138 5.93 0.47 4.64
CA VAL A 138 6.46 -0.64 3.84
C VAL A 138 5.32 -1.29 3.08
N CYS A 139 5.37 -1.25 1.73
CA CYS A 139 4.23 -1.55 0.89
C CYS A 139 4.57 -2.60 -0.19
N GLY A 140 3.70 -3.60 -0.32
CA GLY A 140 3.74 -4.61 -1.38
C GLY A 140 4.75 -5.73 -1.17
N SER A 141 5.08 -6.44 -2.24
CA SER A 141 6.06 -7.52 -2.20
C SER A 141 7.48 -7.01 -1.97
N LEU A 142 8.25 -7.82 -1.28
CA LEU A 142 9.68 -7.62 -1.03
C LEU A 142 10.47 -8.80 -1.65
N PRO A 143 10.72 -8.79 -2.96
CA PRO A 143 11.46 -9.86 -3.62
C PRO A 143 12.86 -10.01 -3.01
N GLY A 144 13.29 -11.26 -2.83
CA GLY A 144 14.57 -11.55 -2.18
C GLY A 144 14.54 -11.44 -0.65
N TRP A 145 13.36 -11.29 -0.04
CA TRP A 145 13.21 -11.16 1.41
C TRP A 145 13.94 -12.23 2.22
N GLU A 146 13.94 -13.49 1.75
CA GLU A 146 14.56 -14.59 2.45
C GLU A 146 16.08 -14.65 2.25
N SER A 147 16.66 -13.83 1.36
CA SER A 147 18.10 -13.72 1.19
C SER A 147 18.76 -13.07 2.42
N PRO A 148 19.94 -13.54 2.83
CA PRO A 148 20.75 -12.85 3.84
C PRO A 148 21.08 -11.40 3.49
N ASP A 149 21.14 -11.05 2.21
CA ASP A 149 21.36 -9.67 1.76
C ASP A 149 20.31 -8.70 2.31
N PHE A 150 19.07 -9.17 2.52
CA PHE A 150 17.99 -8.36 3.08
C PHE A 150 18.15 -8.06 4.57
N ASP A 151 19.09 -8.70 5.28
CA ASP A 151 19.33 -8.45 6.71
C ASP A 151 19.64 -6.98 6.99
N VAL A 152 20.31 -6.30 6.06
CA VAL A 152 20.64 -4.87 6.23
C VAL A 152 19.40 -3.99 6.34
N LEU A 153 18.29 -4.34 5.65
CA LEU A 153 17.02 -3.65 5.78
C LEU A 153 16.16 -4.19 6.93
N ARG A 154 16.19 -5.52 7.19
CA ARG A 154 15.49 -6.10 8.34
C ARG A 154 15.94 -5.44 9.65
N GLU A 155 17.24 -5.21 9.82
CA GLU A 155 17.78 -4.51 10.99
C GLU A 155 17.24 -3.07 11.10
N VAL A 156 17.17 -2.33 9.99
CA VAL A 156 16.60 -0.98 9.96
C VAL A 156 15.11 -1.00 10.30
N PHE A 157 14.35 -1.91 9.73
CA PHE A 157 12.91 -2.04 9.99
C PHE A 157 12.63 -2.44 11.44
N HIS A 158 13.43 -3.34 12.02
CA HIS A 158 13.34 -3.77 13.40
C HIS A 158 13.50 -2.59 14.38
N ARG A 159 14.49 -1.73 14.13
CA ARG A 159 14.77 -0.56 14.98
C ARG A 159 13.89 0.66 14.67
N TRP A 160 13.17 0.64 13.56
CA TRP A 160 12.41 1.82 13.14
C TRP A 160 11.39 2.30 14.19
N PRO A 161 10.64 1.41 14.90
CA PRO A 161 9.68 1.81 15.93
C PRO A 161 10.29 2.61 17.11
N GLU A 162 11.60 2.49 17.34
CA GLU A 162 12.29 3.24 18.40
C GLU A 162 12.44 4.74 18.08
N ARG A 163 12.33 5.10 16.79
CA ARG A 163 12.60 6.45 16.31
C ARG A 163 11.51 7.06 15.43
N GLY A 164 10.58 6.26 14.95
CA GLY A 164 9.53 6.68 14.05
C GLY A 164 8.33 5.73 14.06
N SER A 165 7.37 5.96 13.18
CA SER A 165 6.22 5.07 13.02
C SER A 165 6.44 4.11 11.85
N LEU A 166 6.33 2.81 12.11
CA LEU A 166 6.35 1.77 11.09
C LEU A 166 4.93 1.36 10.74
N VAL A 167 4.55 1.51 9.47
CA VAL A 167 3.24 1.09 8.96
C VAL A 167 3.47 0.09 7.83
N VAL A 168 2.67 -0.98 7.77
CA VAL A 168 2.94 -2.11 6.89
C VAL A 168 1.70 -2.49 6.08
N ASP A 169 1.89 -2.68 4.78
CA ASP A 169 0.93 -3.27 3.85
C ASP A 169 1.68 -4.23 2.92
N THR A 170 1.99 -5.41 3.40
CA THR A 170 2.75 -6.43 2.69
C THR A 170 2.10 -7.81 2.82
N TYR A 171 2.67 -8.83 2.19
CA TYR A 171 2.15 -10.20 2.22
C TYR A 171 3.29 -11.24 2.18
N GLY A 172 2.94 -12.50 2.39
CA GLY A 172 3.91 -13.61 2.39
C GLY A 172 4.87 -13.58 3.58
N ALA A 173 6.09 -14.05 3.38
CA ALA A 173 7.12 -14.13 4.42
C ALA A 173 7.41 -12.77 5.11
N PRO A 174 7.49 -11.63 4.40
CA PRO A 174 7.61 -10.33 5.05
C PRO A 174 6.48 -10.03 6.03
N LEU A 175 5.22 -10.33 5.69
CA LEU A 175 4.08 -10.09 6.58
C LEU A 175 4.24 -10.85 7.90
N ALA A 176 4.60 -12.13 7.84
CA ALA A 176 4.81 -12.95 9.02
C ALA A 176 5.91 -12.39 9.93
N TRP A 177 6.95 -11.81 9.34
CA TRP A 177 8.01 -11.16 10.08
C TRP A 177 7.54 -9.85 10.70
N PHE A 178 6.92 -8.95 9.93
CA PHE A 178 6.43 -7.67 10.43
C PHE A 178 5.33 -7.80 11.48
N ALA A 179 4.54 -8.86 11.47
CA ALA A 179 3.57 -9.15 12.51
C ALA A 179 4.23 -9.29 13.90
N ASN A 180 5.48 -9.75 13.95
CA ASN A 180 6.27 -9.87 15.16
C ASN A 180 7.11 -8.62 15.51
N GLU A 181 6.97 -7.55 14.73
CA GLU A 181 7.61 -6.27 15.00
C GLU A 181 6.59 -5.28 15.64
N ALA A 182 7.12 -4.22 16.28
CA ALA A 182 6.27 -3.18 16.88
C ALA A 182 5.70 -2.21 15.84
N ALA A 183 5.10 -2.75 14.78
CA ALA A 183 4.44 -1.94 13.75
C ALA A 183 3.27 -1.14 14.35
N ALA A 184 3.22 0.16 14.04
CA ALA A 184 2.14 1.03 14.51
C ALA A 184 0.79 0.64 13.91
N LEU A 185 0.79 0.10 12.69
CA LEU A 185 -0.38 -0.46 12.01
C LEU A 185 0.09 -1.48 10.96
N ILE A 186 -0.59 -2.62 10.88
CA ILE A 186 -0.59 -3.51 9.72
C ILE A 186 -1.95 -3.40 9.04
N ARG A 187 -1.95 -2.99 7.76
CA ARG A 187 -3.13 -2.97 6.90
C ARG A 187 -2.99 -4.06 5.85
N ILE A 188 -3.93 -4.98 5.78
CA ILE A 188 -3.94 -6.11 4.85
C ILE A 188 -5.36 -6.49 4.46
N ASN A 189 -5.52 -7.33 3.44
CA ASN A 189 -6.80 -7.97 3.14
C ASN A 189 -6.97 -9.29 3.90
N ARG A 190 -8.19 -9.84 3.86
CA ARG A 190 -8.54 -11.10 4.53
C ARG A 190 -7.68 -12.27 4.06
N ALA A 191 -7.44 -12.42 2.77
CA ALA A 191 -6.64 -13.51 2.23
C ALA A 191 -5.17 -13.42 2.69
N GLU A 192 -4.60 -12.21 2.75
CA GLU A 192 -3.26 -11.97 3.31
C GLU A 192 -3.23 -12.28 4.82
N PHE A 193 -4.27 -11.88 5.56
CA PHE A 193 -4.39 -12.19 6.99
C PHE A 193 -4.46 -13.68 7.28
N GLU A 194 -5.16 -14.44 6.45
CA GLU A 194 -5.29 -15.90 6.57
C GLU A 194 -3.95 -16.64 6.47
N THR A 195 -2.95 -16.06 5.82
CA THR A 195 -1.60 -16.66 5.77
C THR A 195 -0.89 -16.70 7.13
N LEU A 196 -1.37 -15.91 8.10
CA LEU A 196 -0.86 -15.89 9.49
C LEU A 196 -1.62 -16.85 10.42
N VAL A 197 -2.67 -17.46 9.92
CA VAL A 197 -3.65 -18.23 10.70
C VAL A 197 -3.39 -19.73 10.58
N PRO A 198 -3.42 -20.49 11.69
CA PRO A 198 -3.40 -21.94 11.62
C PRO A 198 -4.55 -22.50 10.75
N PRO A 199 -4.35 -23.59 9.99
CA PRO A 199 -5.37 -24.14 9.10
C PRO A 199 -6.71 -24.42 9.80
N ASP A 200 -6.71 -24.89 11.03
CA ASP A 200 -7.92 -25.21 11.81
C ASP A 200 -8.77 -23.98 12.13
N ASP A 201 -8.16 -22.80 12.08
CA ASP A 201 -8.79 -21.53 12.43
C ASP A 201 -9.36 -20.77 11.21
N LEU A 202 -9.07 -21.20 9.99
CA LEU A 202 -9.52 -20.52 8.76
C LEU A 202 -11.04 -20.38 8.64
N LYS A 203 -11.81 -21.21 9.35
CA LYS A 203 -13.27 -21.16 9.43
C LYS A 203 -13.81 -20.01 10.30
N LEU A 204 -12.95 -19.39 11.10
CA LEU A 204 -13.34 -18.31 12.00
C LEU A 204 -13.56 -17.00 11.24
N SER A 205 -14.46 -16.17 11.74
CA SER A 205 -14.67 -14.81 11.23
C SER A 205 -13.42 -13.95 11.44
N THR A 206 -13.30 -12.86 10.67
CA THR A 206 -12.19 -11.89 10.85
C THR A 206 -12.13 -11.36 12.28
N ARG A 207 -13.30 -11.11 12.91
CA ARG A 207 -13.39 -10.67 14.31
C ARG A 207 -12.78 -11.69 15.27
N GLU A 208 -13.17 -12.95 15.13
CA GLU A 208 -12.68 -14.03 16.00
C GLU A 208 -11.18 -14.25 15.83
N LEU A 209 -10.70 -14.20 14.59
CA LEU A 209 -9.26 -14.29 14.30
C LEU A 209 -8.48 -13.14 14.93
N LEU A 210 -8.94 -11.90 14.81
CA LEU A 210 -8.28 -10.75 15.41
C LEU A 210 -8.20 -10.90 16.94
N LEU A 211 -9.27 -11.35 17.59
CA LEU A 211 -9.26 -11.64 19.04
C LEU A 211 -8.27 -12.74 19.40
N LYS A 212 -8.24 -13.81 18.60
CA LYS A 212 -7.36 -14.97 18.87
C LYS A 212 -5.89 -14.65 18.65
N LEU A 213 -5.57 -13.81 17.65
CA LEU A 213 -4.19 -13.47 17.29
C LEU A 213 -3.65 -12.22 17.99
N ARG A 214 -4.48 -11.50 18.74
CA ARG A 214 -4.12 -10.26 19.44
C ARG A 214 -2.84 -10.38 20.25
N ASP A 215 -2.77 -11.43 21.06
CA ASP A 215 -1.66 -11.62 22.00
C ASP A 215 -0.50 -12.44 21.40
N ARG A 216 -0.66 -12.88 20.14
CA ARG A 216 0.35 -13.65 19.43
C ARG A 216 1.40 -12.76 18.74
N PHE A 217 1.01 -11.57 18.30
CA PHE A 217 1.84 -10.69 17.51
C PHE A 217 2.17 -9.39 18.25
N ARG A 218 3.28 -8.78 17.88
CA ARG A 218 3.77 -7.52 18.47
C ARG A 218 3.22 -6.27 17.78
N ALA A 219 2.66 -6.41 16.57
CA ALA A 219 2.02 -5.30 15.87
C ALA A 219 0.90 -4.69 16.72
N LEU A 220 0.94 -3.36 16.86
CA LEU A 220 0.07 -2.64 17.79
C LEU A 220 -1.38 -2.58 17.29
N ARG A 221 -1.59 -2.49 15.97
CA ARG A 221 -2.92 -2.33 15.37
C ARG A 221 -3.04 -3.07 14.06
N TRP A 222 -4.28 -3.48 13.76
CA TRP A 222 -4.62 -4.21 12.55
C TRP A 222 -5.82 -3.57 11.85
N ALA A 223 -5.74 -3.39 10.54
CA ALA A 223 -6.86 -3.05 9.67
C ALA A 223 -6.99 -4.13 8.59
N VAL A 224 -8.06 -4.91 8.64
CA VAL A 224 -8.29 -6.04 7.73
C VAL A 224 -9.48 -5.75 6.84
N THR A 225 -9.26 -5.71 5.53
CA THR A 225 -10.28 -5.51 4.49
C THR A 225 -10.68 -6.84 3.88
N ASP A 226 -11.93 -6.94 3.37
CA ASP A 226 -12.44 -8.14 2.69
C ASP A 226 -13.40 -7.73 1.56
N GLY A 227 -12.83 -7.28 0.43
CA GLY A 227 -13.61 -6.79 -0.72
C GLY A 227 -14.65 -5.74 -0.31
N GLY A 228 -15.92 -5.99 -0.65
CA GLY A 228 -17.05 -5.14 -0.27
C GLY A 228 -17.59 -5.36 1.14
N ALA A 229 -17.01 -6.28 1.92
CA ALA A 229 -17.39 -6.50 3.32
C ALA A 229 -16.87 -5.36 4.23
N PRO A 230 -17.37 -5.26 5.47
CA PRO A 230 -16.87 -4.28 6.42
C PRO A 230 -15.36 -4.43 6.68
N VAL A 231 -14.67 -3.30 6.82
CA VAL A 231 -13.28 -3.27 7.28
C VAL A 231 -13.24 -3.51 8.77
N TRP A 232 -12.46 -4.48 9.21
CA TRP A 232 -12.22 -4.74 10.62
C TRP A 232 -10.98 -4.00 11.12
N PHE A 233 -11.11 -3.37 12.27
CA PHE A 233 -10.01 -2.67 12.94
C PHE A 233 -9.86 -3.17 14.38
N MET A 234 -8.63 -3.46 14.75
CA MET A 234 -8.25 -3.73 16.12
C MET A 234 -7.11 -2.80 16.51
N GLY A 235 -7.35 -1.97 17.52
CA GLY A 235 -6.39 -1.00 18.04
C GLY A 235 -6.19 -1.13 19.53
N ASP A 236 -4.98 -0.83 20.00
CA ASP A 236 -4.61 -0.64 21.41
C ASP A 236 -5.22 -1.66 22.39
N HIS A 237 -5.24 -2.95 22.03
CA HIS A 237 -5.83 -4.07 22.81
C HIS A 237 -7.35 -4.00 23.01
N ASN A 238 -8.04 -3.11 22.31
CA ASN A 238 -9.50 -3.01 22.33
C ASN A 238 -10.16 -4.18 21.58
N ALA A 239 -11.46 -4.34 21.77
CA ALA A 239 -12.24 -5.26 20.95
C ALA A 239 -12.22 -4.83 19.49
N PRO A 240 -12.16 -5.78 18.52
CA PRO A 240 -12.26 -5.43 17.11
C PRO A 240 -13.56 -4.70 16.79
N GLU A 241 -13.45 -3.57 16.10
CA GLU A 241 -14.54 -2.77 15.57
C GLU A 241 -14.65 -3.00 14.05
N PHE A 242 -15.82 -2.76 13.49
CA PHE A 242 -16.00 -2.81 12.04
C PHE A 242 -16.51 -1.48 11.48
N PHE A 243 -16.13 -1.20 10.25
CA PHE A 243 -16.55 -0.02 9.48
C PHE A 243 -17.20 -0.50 8.19
N ALA A 244 -18.51 -0.23 8.05
CA ALA A 244 -19.23 -0.62 6.84
C ALA A 244 -18.67 0.13 5.63
N ALA A 245 -18.43 -0.60 4.53
CA ALA A 245 -18.09 0.01 3.26
C ALA A 245 -19.35 0.58 2.59
N PRO A 246 -19.28 1.77 1.95
CA PRO A 246 -20.37 2.24 1.10
C PRO A 246 -20.68 1.22 -0.01
N ARG A 247 -21.96 1.04 -0.32
CA ARG A 247 -22.36 0.16 -1.44
C ARG A 247 -22.07 0.86 -2.77
N ILE A 248 -21.35 0.19 -3.63
CA ILE A 248 -20.99 0.66 -4.96
C ILE A 248 -21.20 -0.44 -6.00
N ARG A 249 -21.18 -0.06 -7.28
CA ARG A 249 -20.88 -0.98 -8.36
C ARG A 249 -19.35 -1.03 -8.53
N GLU A 250 -18.75 -2.15 -8.22
CA GLU A 250 -17.32 -2.35 -8.41
C GLU A 250 -16.96 -2.35 -9.90
N VAL A 251 -15.92 -1.61 -10.26
CA VAL A 251 -15.31 -1.52 -11.60
C VAL A 251 -13.92 -2.11 -11.59
N SER A 252 -13.07 -1.68 -10.65
CA SER A 252 -11.72 -2.22 -10.47
C SER A 252 -11.32 -2.13 -8.99
N PRO A 253 -11.11 -3.25 -8.29
CA PRO A 253 -10.64 -3.25 -6.91
C PRO A 253 -9.16 -2.89 -6.78
N THR A 254 -8.42 -2.85 -7.91
CA THR A 254 -6.98 -2.61 -7.95
C THR A 254 -6.61 -1.27 -7.32
N GLY A 255 -5.67 -1.28 -6.39
CA GLY A 255 -5.17 -0.09 -5.71
C GLY A 255 -6.08 0.48 -4.61
N SER A 256 -7.29 -0.08 -4.38
CA SER A 256 -8.18 0.41 -3.31
C SER A 256 -7.56 0.30 -1.92
N GLY A 257 -6.74 -0.74 -1.71
CA GLY A 257 -5.94 -0.89 -0.51
C GLY A 257 -4.87 0.19 -0.35
N ASP A 258 -4.20 0.53 -1.46
CA ASP A 258 -3.16 1.55 -1.48
C ASP A 258 -3.76 2.94 -1.19
N VAL A 259 -4.94 3.22 -1.76
CA VAL A 259 -5.73 4.44 -1.48
C VAL A 259 -6.14 4.50 -0.01
N MET A 260 -6.65 3.39 0.56
CA MET A 260 -7.00 3.34 1.98
C MET A 260 -5.78 3.66 2.85
N LEU A 261 -4.64 3.02 2.58
CA LEU A 261 -3.41 3.25 3.35
C LEU A 261 -2.96 4.70 3.27
N ALA A 262 -2.96 5.31 2.07
CA ALA A 262 -2.58 6.71 1.90
C ALA A 262 -3.48 7.66 2.69
N CYS A 263 -4.80 7.45 2.63
CA CYS A 263 -5.76 8.25 3.40
C CYS A 263 -5.59 8.06 4.92
N LEU A 264 -5.30 6.82 5.37
CA LEU A 264 -4.96 6.52 6.77
C LEU A 264 -3.72 7.30 7.22
N LEU A 265 -2.65 7.25 6.43
CA LEU A 265 -1.40 7.95 6.72
C LEU A 265 -1.62 9.47 6.79
N HIS A 266 -2.28 10.06 5.79
CA HIS A 266 -2.63 11.47 5.77
C HIS A 266 -3.49 11.85 6.99
N ALA A 267 -4.58 11.14 7.24
CA ALA A 267 -5.49 11.43 8.34
C ALA A 267 -4.80 11.33 9.71
N ARG A 268 -3.95 10.32 9.89
CA ARG A 268 -3.27 10.06 11.17
C ARG A 268 -2.12 11.01 11.42
N PHE A 269 -1.26 11.25 10.43
CA PHE A 269 0.02 11.92 10.63
C PHE A 269 0.06 13.37 10.17
N ASP A 270 -0.79 13.76 9.24
CA ASP A 270 -0.89 15.15 8.79
C ASP A 270 -2.06 15.89 9.47
N ARG A 271 -3.21 15.19 9.63
CA ARG A 271 -4.39 15.75 10.31
C ARG A 271 -4.52 15.36 11.79
N TRP A 272 -3.62 14.54 12.31
CA TRP A 272 -3.55 14.14 13.73
C TRP A 272 -4.80 13.44 14.27
N LEU A 273 -5.60 12.80 13.41
CA LEU A 273 -6.77 12.04 13.82
C LEU A 273 -6.36 10.78 14.60
N SER A 274 -7.26 10.26 15.42
CA SER A 274 -7.09 8.90 15.97
C SER A 274 -7.02 7.86 14.84
N TRP A 275 -6.43 6.69 15.09
CA TRP A 275 -6.41 5.61 14.08
C TRP A 275 -7.82 5.18 13.68
N ARG A 276 -8.76 5.18 14.63
CA ARG A 276 -10.17 4.88 14.39
C ARG A 276 -10.80 5.87 13.42
N ASP A 277 -10.64 7.17 13.68
CA ASP A 277 -11.22 8.23 12.86
C ASP A 277 -10.51 8.31 11.50
N ALA A 278 -9.20 8.05 11.45
CA ALA A 278 -8.43 7.95 10.23
C ALA A 278 -8.96 6.81 9.33
N LEU A 279 -9.30 5.66 9.92
CA LEU A 279 -9.90 4.54 9.17
C LEU A 279 -11.31 4.90 8.67
N ALA A 280 -12.14 5.49 9.51
CA ALA A 280 -13.49 5.94 9.13
C ALA A 280 -13.44 6.91 7.95
N LEU A 281 -12.47 7.83 7.93
CA LEU A 281 -12.25 8.77 6.84
C LEU A 281 -11.73 8.06 5.56
N SER A 282 -10.83 7.08 5.70
CA SER A 282 -10.18 6.43 4.53
C SER A 282 -11.10 5.45 3.78
N ASN A 283 -12.07 4.86 4.47
CA ASN A 283 -12.94 3.83 3.89
C ASN A 283 -13.78 4.33 2.68
N PRO A 284 -14.41 5.51 2.68
CA PRO A 284 -15.08 6.06 1.49
C PRO A 284 -14.15 6.27 0.30
N TYR A 285 -12.90 6.69 0.52
CA TYR A 285 -11.92 6.89 -0.56
C TYR A 285 -11.52 5.57 -1.23
N SER A 286 -11.25 4.55 -0.42
CA SER A 286 -10.97 3.20 -0.91
C SER A 286 -12.13 2.64 -1.73
N THR A 287 -13.36 2.85 -1.26
CA THR A 287 -14.59 2.44 -1.96
C THR A 287 -14.78 3.23 -3.26
N ALA A 288 -14.53 4.55 -3.26
CA ALA A 288 -14.60 5.37 -4.47
C ALA A 288 -13.59 4.91 -5.52
N ASN A 289 -12.37 4.52 -5.11
CA ASN A 289 -11.40 3.95 -6.04
C ASN A 289 -11.93 2.66 -6.69
N ALA A 290 -12.54 1.76 -5.94
CA ALA A 290 -13.06 0.51 -6.48
C ALA A 290 -14.22 0.72 -7.50
N ALA A 291 -14.89 1.87 -7.48
CA ALA A 291 -15.92 2.24 -8.45
C ALA A 291 -15.36 2.83 -9.76
N HIS A 292 -14.05 2.99 -9.90
CA HIS A 292 -13.39 3.61 -11.05
C HIS A 292 -12.22 2.75 -11.58
N PRO A 293 -11.89 2.86 -12.88
CA PRO A 293 -10.84 2.02 -13.48
C PRO A 293 -9.41 2.52 -13.21
N GLY A 294 -9.22 3.76 -12.76
CA GLY A 294 -7.91 4.37 -12.52
C GLY A 294 -7.51 4.37 -11.05
N ASN A 295 -6.22 4.32 -10.74
CA ASN A 295 -5.68 4.39 -9.38
C ASN A 295 -4.65 5.54 -9.28
N PRO A 296 -4.93 6.61 -8.49
CA PRO A 296 -6.16 6.97 -7.76
C PRO A 296 -7.01 8.01 -8.54
N GLU A 297 -7.58 7.63 -9.65
CA GLU A 297 -8.33 8.52 -10.55
C GLU A 297 -9.84 8.35 -10.36
N PHE A 298 -10.39 8.93 -9.31
CA PHE A 298 -11.82 8.91 -8.99
C PHE A 298 -12.28 10.28 -8.48
N PRO A 299 -13.57 10.64 -8.58
CA PRO A 299 -14.13 11.86 -7.97
C PRO A 299 -13.97 11.84 -6.44
N GLU A 300 -13.80 13.03 -5.84
CA GLU A 300 -13.80 13.14 -4.38
C GLU A 300 -15.07 12.50 -3.79
N PRO A 301 -14.93 11.56 -2.84
CA PRO A 301 -16.10 11.00 -2.17
C PRO A 301 -16.76 12.06 -1.30
N VAL A 302 -18.09 12.09 -1.30
CA VAL A 302 -18.85 12.93 -0.37
C VAL A 302 -18.68 12.35 1.03
N THR A 303 -17.70 12.83 1.77
CA THR A 303 -17.58 12.54 3.20
C THR A 303 -18.59 13.42 3.91
N LYS A 304 -19.63 12.84 4.53
CA LYS A 304 -20.42 13.56 5.50
C LYS A 304 -19.46 14.02 6.58
N SER A 305 -19.18 15.32 6.65
CA SER A 305 -18.52 15.92 7.82
C SER A 305 -19.33 15.49 9.04
N ALA A 306 -18.67 14.90 10.01
CA ALA A 306 -19.24 14.75 11.34
C ALA A 306 -19.43 16.18 11.85
N GLU A 307 -20.58 16.78 11.60
CA GLU A 307 -21.03 17.95 12.32
C GLU A 307 -21.08 17.52 13.79
N ALA A 308 -20.14 18.08 14.55
CA ALA A 308 -20.18 18.00 15.99
C ALA A 308 -21.51 18.62 16.42
N SER A 309 -22.47 17.78 16.76
CA SER A 309 -23.64 18.19 17.52
C SER A 309 -23.14 18.70 18.89
N THR A 310 -22.97 20.01 18.97
CA THR A 310 -22.78 20.69 20.26
C THR A 310 -24.05 20.43 21.07
N PRO A 311 -23.99 19.82 22.24
CA PRO A 311 -25.16 19.75 23.10
C PRO A 311 -25.46 21.16 23.60
N THR A 312 -26.59 21.71 23.21
CA THR A 312 -27.20 22.87 23.87
C THR A 312 -27.63 22.42 25.26
N PHE A 313 -27.00 23.03 26.29
CA PHE A 313 -27.46 23.02 27.66
C PHE A 313 -28.58 24.03 27.87
#